data_7bce9f5839b08bd4d4d2aacb1590ffd9
#
_entry.id   7bce9f5839b08bd4d4d2aacb1590ffd9
#
_cell.length_a   1.000
_cell.length_b   1.000
_cell.length_c   1.000
_cell.angle_alpha   90.00
_cell.angle_beta   90.00
_cell.angle_gamma   90.00
#
_symmetry.space_group_name_H-M   'P 1'
#
loop_
_entity.id
_entity.type
_entity.pdbx_description
1 polymer ?
#
loop_
_entity_poly.entity_id
_entity_poly.type
_entity_poly.pdbx_seq_one_letter_code
_entity_poly.pdbx_strand_id
1 'polypeptide(L)'
;MKSSAKKVELAPYDDLFSTEESRQDAKLEKIQEIPLSELHPFKGHPFKVKDDEAMMETADSVRQYGVLVPAIARPDPEGGYELVAGHRRHRASELAEKEAMPVIVRDLDDDAATIIMVDSNLQRESLLPSERAFAYKMKLEAMKHQGARGDLTSSQLGTKLRADELLAQQAGSSRNQVQRYIRLTELIPELLDMVDEKKIALNPAYELSFLKKEEQRDLLDAMDSEQATPSLSQAQRLKTYRQEGPLTLDMMRVIMGEEKKSDLDKVTFTSDTLRKYFPKSYTPQRMQETIIKLLEAWQKKRQRDQER
;
A
#
# COMPACT_ATOMS: atom_id res chain seq x y z
N MET A 1 7.84 5.64 -68.74
CA MET A 1 6.97 6.25 -67.71
C MET A 1 6.09 5.16 -67.16
N LYS A 2 6.37 4.65 -65.92
CA LYS A 2 5.53 3.66 -65.24
C LYS A 2 4.66 4.41 -64.25
N SER A 3 3.33 4.40 -64.50
CA SER A 3 2.32 4.96 -63.62
C SER A 3 2.20 4.10 -62.34
N SER A 4 2.51 4.69 -61.21
CA SER A 4 2.29 4.09 -59.88
C SER A 4 0.83 4.32 -59.50
N ALA A 5 -0.02 3.33 -59.66
CA ALA A 5 -1.38 3.35 -59.14
C ALA A 5 -1.31 3.20 -57.62
N LYS A 6 -1.71 4.26 -56.89
CA LYS A 6 -1.97 4.21 -55.44
C LYS A 6 -3.10 3.22 -55.16
N LYS A 7 -2.82 2.16 -54.41
CA LYS A 7 -3.86 1.28 -53.85
C LYS A 7 -4.74 2.10 -52.91
N VAL A 8 -5.98 2.29 -53.30
CA VAL A 8 -7.01 2.87 -52.42
C VAL A 8 -7.46 1.74 -51.53
N GLU A 9 -7.13 1.80 -50.24
CA GLU A 9 -7.75 0.96 -49.24
C GLU A 9 -9.19 1.45 -49.02
N LEU A 10 -10.14 0.60 -49.40
CA LEU A 10 -11.55 0.82 -49.13
C LEU A 10 -11.79 0.62 -47.66
N ALA A 11 -12.40 1.61 -46.99
CA ALA A 11 -12.87 1.48 -45.61
C ALA A 11 -13.85 0.29 -45.47
N PRO A 12 -13.88 -0.42 -44.32
CA PRO A 12 -14.82 -1.51 -44.10
C PRO A 12 -16.27 -1.05 -44.34
N TYR A 13 -17.10 -1.92 -44.89
CA TYR A 13 -18.48 -1.64 -45.29
C TYR A 13 -19.33 -1.08 -44.14
N ASP A 14 -19.03 -1.45 -42.90
CA ASP A 14 -19.71 -0.95 -41.68
C ASP A 14 -19.44 0.54 -41.37
N ASP A 15 -18.31 1.11 -41.82
CA ASP A 15 -17.99 2.53 -41.61
C ASP A 15 -18.78 3.49 -42.52
N LEU A 16 -19.34 2.98 -43.63
CA LEU A 16 -20.10 3.78 -44.60
C LEU A 16 -21.56 3.99 -44.22
N PHE A 17 -22.10 3.18 -43.29
CA PHE A 17 -23.51 3.21 -42.90
C PHE A 17 -23.75 3.56 -41.43
N SER A 18 -22.70 3.78 -40.64
CA SER A 18 -22.87 4.24 -39.25
C SER A 18 -23.07 5.73 -39.19
N THR A 19 -24.20 6.19 -38.61
CA THR A 19 -24.46 7.58 -38.29
C THR A 19 -23.49 8.06 -37.19
N GLU A 20 -23.24 9.39 -37.10
CA GLU A 20 -22.42 9.94 -35.99
C GLU A 20 -23.01 9.62 -34.63
N GLU A 21 -24.33 9.51 -34.47
CA GLU A 21 -25.02 9.07 -33.26
C GLU A 21 -24.69 7.59 -32.94
N SER A 22 -24.69 6.71 -33.93
CA SER A 22 -24.31 5.31 -33.77
C SER A 22 -22.82 5.13 -33.38
N ARG A 23 -21.94 6.02 -33.87
CA ARG A 23 -20.51 6.06 -33.49
C ARG A 23 -20.30 6.63 -32.09
N GLN A 24 -21.14 7.56 -31.64
CA GLN A 24 -21.16 8.07 -30.27
C GLN A 24 -21.72 7.04 -29.30
N ASP A 25 -22.80 6.36 -29.66
CA ASP A 25 -23.39 5.25 -28.90
C ASP A 25 -22.45 4.02 -28.77
N ALA A 26 -21.65 3.76 -29.80
CA ALA A 26 -20.63 2.71 -29.75
C ALA A 26 -19.44 3.07 -28.82
N LYS A 27 -19.23 4.36 -28.53
CA LYS A 27 -18.22 4.87 -27.57
C LYS A 27 -18.75 4.94 -26.14
N LEU A 28 -20.07 4.86 -25.93
CA LEU A 28 -20.64 4.80 -24.59
C LEU A 28 -20.34 3.44 -23.95
N GLU A 29 -19.84 3.49 -22.74
CA GLU A 29 -19.58 2.29 -21.94
C GLU A 29 -20.89 1.55 -21.68
N LYS A 30 -21.07 0.37 -22.28
CA LYS A 30 -22.26 -0.45 -22.09
C LYS A 30 -22.07 -1.40 -20.92
N ILE A 31 -23.06 -1.43 -20.02
CA ILE A 31 -23.15 -2.43 -18.98
C ILE A 31 -23.62 -3.73 -19.62
N GLN A 32 -22.89 -4.82 -19.38
CA GLN A 32 -23.18 -6.16 -19.88
C GLN A 32 -23.35 -7.11 -18.69
N GLU A 33 -24.32 -8.00 -18.77
CA GLU A 33 -24.45 -9.11 -17.82
C GLU A 33 -23.48 -10.22 -18.24
N ILE A 34 -22.43 -10.43 -17.46
CA ILE A 34 -21.39 -11.43 -17.75
C ILE A 34 -21.50 -12.56 -16.74
N PRO A 35 -21.52 -13.84 -17.19
CA PRO A 35 -21.49 -14.99 -16.31
C PRO A 35 -20.29 -14.94 -15.36
N LEU A 36 -20.49 -15.27 -14.07
CA LEU A 36 -19.40 -15.28 -13.10
C LEU A 36 -18.28 -16.25 -13.49
N SER A 37 -18.61 -17.34 -14.20
CA SER A 37 -17.64 -18.31 -14.71
C SER A 37 -16.69 -17.76 -15.78
N GLU A 38 -17.03 -16.65 -16.42
CA GLU A 38 -16.20 -16.00 -17.45
C GLU A 38 -15.36 -14.85 -16.85
N LEU A 39 -15.54 -14.54 -15.56
CA LEU A 39 -14.80 -13.48 -14.87
C LEU A 39 -13.63 -14.07 -14.08
N HIS A 40 -12.41 -13.71 -14.48
CA HIS A 40 -11.19 -14.15 -13.82
C HIS A 40 -10.61 -13.05 -12.92
N PRO A 41 -10.05 -13.39 -11.75
CA PRO A 41 -9.42 -12.38 -10.90
C PRO A 41 -8.19 -11.77 -11.58
N PHE A 42 -7.93 -10.48 -11.31
CA PHE A 42 -6.75 -9.75 -11.82
C PHE A 42 -5.45 -10.48 -11.44
N LYS A 43 -4.59 -10.70 -12.42
CA LYS A 43 -3.30 -11.39 -12.22
C LYS A 43 -2.41 -10.61 -11.25
N GLY A 44 -2.03 -11.24 -10.14
CA GLY A 44 -1.20 -10.61 -9.12
C GLY A 44 -1.93 -9.56 -8.27
N HIS A 45 -3.26 -9.64 -8.16
CA HIS A 45 -4.08 -8.75 -7.34
C HIS A 45 -3.58 -8.72 -5.88
N PRO A 46 -3.13 -7.57 -5.36
CA PRO A 46 -2.49 -7.50 -4.05
C PRO A 46 -3.47 -7.47 -2.88
N PHE A 47 -4.75 -7.15 -3.14
CA PHE A 47 -5.75 -6.95 -2.10
C PHE A 47 -6.47 -8.25 -1.77
N LYS A 48 -6.43 -8.64 -0.49
CA LYS A 48 -7.09 -9.87 -0.02
C LYS A 48 -8.61 -9.67 -0.01
N VAL A 49 -9.34 -10.58 -0.64
CA VAL A 49 -10.79 -10.68 -0.50
C VAL A 49 -11.06 -11.70 0.60
N LYS A 50 -11.63 -11.24 1.73
CA LYS A 50 -11.93 -12.08 2.89
C LYS A 50 -13.43 -12.28 2.99
N ASP A 51 -13.84 -13.50 3.36
CA ASP A 51 -15.23 -13.84 3.69
C ASP A 51 -15.50 -13.48 5.16
N ASP A 52 -15.46 -12.18 5.47
CA ASP A 52 -15.76 -11.59 6.76
C ASP A 52 -17.26 -11.22 6.88
N GLU A 53 -17.68 -10.76 8.06
CA GLU A 53 -19.06 -10.34 8.32
C GLU A 53 -19.54 -9.27 7.32
N ALA A 54 -18.70 -8.30 6.99
CA ALA A 54 -19.00 -7.27 6.00
C ALA A 54 -19.14 -7.83 4.57
N MET A 55 -18.50 -8.98 4.26
CA MET A 55 -18.71 -9.68 3.00
C MET A 55 -20.06 -10.38 2.99
N MET A 56 -20.48 -11.00 4.10
CA MET A 56 -21.79 -11.64 4.22
C MET A 56 -22.93 -10.63 4.10
N GLU A 57 -22.81 -9.46 4.75
CA GLU A 57 -23.76 -8.35 4.54
C GLU A 57 -23.82 -7.89 3.08
N THR A 58 -22.66 -7.82 2.41
CA THR A 58 -22.61 -7.49 0.97
C THR A 58 -23.29 -8.56 0.14
N ALA A 59 -23.08 -9.83 0.45
CA ALA A 59 -23.74 -10.95 -0.25
C ALA A 59 -25.26 -10.96 -0.05
N ASP A 60 -25.74 -10.66 1.15
CA ASP A 60 -27.17 -10.54 1.44
C ASP A 60 -27.80 -9.37 0.68
N SER A 61 -27.12 -8.23 0.62
CA SER A 61 -27.55 -7.10 -0.21
C SER A 61 -27.61 -7.46 -1.70
N VAL A 62 -26.58 -8.16 -2.21
CA VAL A 62 -26.55 -8.64 -3.62
C VAL A 62 -27.66 -9.67 -3.86
N ARG A 63 -27.98 -10.53 -2.90
CA ARG A 63 -29.08 -11.49 -3.01
C ARG A 63 -30.42 -10.78 -3.16
N GLN A 64 -30.64 -9.71 -2.39
CA GLN A 64 -31.90 -8.97 -2.35
C GLN A 64 -32.06 -7.98 -3.52
N TYR A 65 -31.02 -7.23 -3.83
CA TYR A 65 -31.08 -6.09 -4.76
C TYR A 65 -30.26 -6.27 -6.03
N GLY A 66 -29.48 -7.35 -6.14
CA GLY A 66 -28.47 -7.49 -7.20
C GLY A 66 -27.24 -6.59 -7.00
N VAL A 67 -26.36 -6.59 -7.97
CA VAL A 67 -25.18 -5.73 -7.98
C VAL A 67 -25.55 -4.35 -8.53
N LEU A 68 -25.68 -3.35 -7.66
CA LEU A 68 -26.13 -2.00 -8.03
C LEU A 68 -25.09 -1.19 -8.82
N VAL A 69 -23.81 -1.43 -8.56
CA VAL A 69 -22.70 -0.74 -9.23
C VAL A 69 -21.94 -1.76 -10.08
N PRO A 70 -21.83 -1.58 -11.39
CA PRO A 70 -21.16 -2.54 -12.25
C PRO A 70 -19.68 -2.67 -11.93
N ALA A 71 -19.12 -3.86 -12.13
CA ALA A 71 -17.69 -4.09 -12.08
C ALA A 71 -17.01 -3.54 -13.35
N ILE A 72 -15.66 -3.49 -13.34
CA ILE A 72 -14.86 -3.16 -14.52
C ILE A 72 -14.03 -4.38 -14.86
N ALA A 73 -14.08 -4.82 -16.11
CA ALA A 73 -13.25 -5.92 -16.61
C ALA A 73 -12.66 -5.55 -17.97
N ARG A 74 -11.68 -6.32 -18.41
CA ARG A 74 -11.12 -6.25 -19.77
C ARG A 74 -11.15 -7.64 -20.42
N PRO A 75 -11.13 -7.74 -21.75
CA PRO A 75 -11.00 -9.03 -22.41
C PRO A 75 -9.70 -9.73 -21.98
N ASP A 76 -9.80 -11.02 -21.64
CA ASP A 76 -8.64 -11.84 -21.33
C ASP A 76 -8.17 -12.57 -22.60
N PRO A 77 -6.88 -12.50 -22.98
CA PRO A 77 -6.35 -13.23 -24.13
C PRO A 77 -6.53 -14.75 -24.06
N GLU A 78 -6.67 -15.31 -22.85
CA GLU A 78 -6.91 -16.74 -22.63
C GLU A 78 -8.39 -17.11 -22.71
N GLY A 79 -9.28 -16.14 -22.90
CA GLY A 79 -10.75 -16.28 -22.99
C GLY A 79 -11.46 -15.73 -21.75
N GLY A 80 -12.68 -15.23 -21.94
CA GLY A 80 -13.45 -14.56 -20.90
C GLY A 80 -12.92 -13.14 -20.61
N TYR A 81 -13.01 -12.72 -19.35
CA TYR A 81 -12.69 -11.35 -18.95
C TYR A 81 -11.90 -11.32 -17.65
N GLU A 82 -10.83 -10.53 -17.61
CA GLU A 82 -10.08 -10.25 -16.39
C GLU A 82 -10.74 -9.11 -15.62
N LEU A 83 -11.07 -9.35 -14.35
CA LEU A 83 -11.74 -8.39 -13.47
C LEU A 83 -10.77 -7.33 -12.94
N VAL A 84 -10.86 -6.10 -13.43
CA VAL A 84 -9.98 -4.99 -13.03
C VAL A 84 -10.46 -4.34 -11.72
N ALA A 85 -11.77 -4.16 -11.54
CA ALA A 85 -12.34 -3.62 -10.31
C ALA A 85 -13.67 -4.29 -9.99
N GLY A 86 -13.92 -4.53 -8.69
CA GLY A 86 -15.17 -5.14 -8.23
C GLY A 86 -15.02 -6.57 -7.67
N HIS A 87 -13.82 -7.01 -7.30
CA HIS A 87 -13.54 -8.35 -6.76
C HIS A 87 -14.44 -8.73 -5.56
N ARG A 88 -14.73 -7.78 -4.65
CA ARG A 88 -15.66 -8.03 -3.54
C ARG A 88 -17.11 -8.24 -4.03
N ARG A 89 -17.53 -7.50 -5.06
CA ARG A 89 -18.88 -7.68 -5.66
C ARG A 89 -18.99 -9.02 -6.39
N HIS A 90 -17.93 -9.42 -7.09
CA HIS A 90 -17.83 -10.74 -7.71
C HIS A 90 -17.96 -11.84 -6.63
N ARG A 91 -17.15 -11.78 -5.57
CA ARG A 91 -17.23 -12.75 -4.47
C ARG A 91 -18.58 -12.75 -3.77
N ALA A 92 -19.18 -11.60 -3.53
CA ALA A 92 -20.52 -11.48 -2.96
C ALA A 92 -21.59 -12.08 -3.89
N SER A 93 -21.44 -11.96 -5.22
CA SER A 93 -22.33 -12.57 -6.20
C SER A 93 -22.25 -14.10 -6.20
N GLU A 94 -21.03 -14.66 -6.06
CA GLU A 94 -20.84 -16.10 -5.86
C GLU A 94 -21.55 -16.60 -4.59
N LEU A 95 -21.34 -15.92 -3.45
CA LEU A 95 -21.97 -16.24 -2.17
C LEU A 95 -23.50 -16.05 -2.20
N ALA A 96 -24.00 -15.16 -3.05
CA ALA A 96 -25.42 -14.93 -3.29
C ALA A 96 -26.02 -15.88 -4.33
N GLU A 97 -25.22 -16.83 -4.86
CA GLU A 97 -25.64 -17.82 -5.88
C GLU A 97 -26.21 -17.17 -7.15
N LYS A 98 -25.61 -16.03 -7.57
CA LYS A 98 -25.95 -15.39 -8.85
C LYS A 98 -25.21 -16.07 -9.99
N GLU A 99 -25.82 -16.16 -11.16
CA GLU A 99 -25.19 -16.74 -12.36
C GLU A 99 -24.34 -15.72 -13.11
N ALA A 100 -24.72 -14.44 -13.08
CA ALA A 100 -24.06 -13.34 -13.77
C ALA A 100 -24.05 -12.07 -12.91
N MET A 101 -23.24 -11.09 -13.32
CA MET A 101 -23.21 -9.77 -12.71
C MET A 101 -23.00 -8.67 -13.76
N PRO A 102 -23.45 -7.43 -13.49
CA PRO A 102 -23.26 -6.29 -14.39
C PRO A 102 -21.78 -5.85 -14.40
N VAL A 103 -21.22 -5.75 -15.60
CA VAL A 103 -19.81 -5.43 -15.86
C VAL A 103 -19.70 -4.40 -16.98
N ILE A 104 -18.81 -3.43 -16.83
CA ILE A 104 -18.36 -2.56 -17.91
C ILE A 104 -17.06 -3.13 -18.47
N VAL A 105 -17.11 -3.57 -19.72
CA VAL A 105 -15.93 -4.09 -20.41
C VAL A 105 -15.19 -2.93 -21.07
N ARG A 106 -13.90 -2.79 -20.75
CA ARG A 106 -12.99 -1.78 -21.31
C ARG A 106 -11.81 -2.46 -21.98
N ASP A 107 -11.40 -1.93 -23.11
CA ASP A 107 -10.14 -2.31 -23.74
C ASP A 107 -9.00 -1.56 -23.04
N LEU A 108 -8.32 -2.26 -22.13
CA LEU A 108 -7.26 -1.70 -21.28
C LEU A 108 -5.98 -2.49 -21.47
N ASP A 109 -4.87 -1.77 -21.66
CA ASP A 109 -3.56 -2.39 -21.56
C ASP A 109 -3.22 -2.73 -20.09
N ASP A 110 -2.14 -3.47 -19.87
CA ASP A 110 -1.74 -3.94 -18.54
C ASP A 110 -1.47 -2.80 -17.57
N ASP A 111 -0.85 -1.71 -18.06
CA ASP A 111 -0.52 -0.55 -17.22
C ASP A 111 -1.79 0.22 -16.82
N ALA A 112 -2.71 0.46 -17.74
CA ALA A 112 -3.97 1.14 -17.46
C ALA A 112 -4.87 0.30 -16.52
N ALA A 113 -4.96 -0.99 -16.76
CA ALA A 113 -5.70 -1.92 -15.92
C ALA A 113 -5.12 -1.96 -14.49
N THR A 114 -3.78 -2.03 -14.35
CA THR A 114 -3.10 -1.97 -13.04
C THR A 114 -3.40 -0.67 -12.31
N ILE A 115 -3.35 0.48 -12.98
CA ILE A 115 -3.63 1.78 -12.36
C ILE A 115 -5.07 1.84 -11.86
N ILE A 116 -6.04 1.43 -12.67
CA ILE A 116 -7.47 1.43 -12.29
C ILE A 116 -7.71 0.47 -11.11
N MET A 117 -7.14 -0.74 -11.17
CA MET A 117 -7.24 -1.72 -10.09
C MET A 117 -6.72 -1.17 -8.78
N VAL A 118 -5.53 -0.54 -8.78
CA VAL A 118 -4.94 0.05 -7.58
C VAL A 118 -5.77 1.23 -7.08
N ASP A 119 -6.16 2.16 -7.96
CA ASP A 119 -6.90 3.38 -7.57
C ASP A 119 -8.26 3.05 -6.96
N SER A 120 -8.96 2.05 -7.49
CA SER A 120 -10.25 1.60 -6.95
C SER A 120 -10.14 1.03 -5.51
N ASN A 121 -8.94 0.64 -5.08
CA ASN A 121 -8.71 0.03 -3.79
C ASN A 121 -7.95 0.95 -2.79
N LEU A 122 -7.10 1.88 -3.27
CA LEU A 122 -6.32 2.77 -2.40
C LEU A 122 -7.16 3.69 -1.51
N GLN A 123 -8.43 3.93 -1.86
CA GLN A 123 -9.35 4.76 -1.09
C GLN A 123 -9.98 4.01 0.11
N ARG A 124 -9.68 2.72 0.28
CA ARG A 124 -10.18 1.95 1.43
C ARG A 124 -9.48 2.39 2.71
N GLU A 125 -10.25 2.62 3.77
CA GLU A 125 -9.72 3.05 5.08
C GLU A 125 -8.84 1.99 5.75
N SER A 126 -9.09 0.69 5.49
CA SER A 126 -8.47 -0.45 6.18
C SER A 126 -7.58 -1.31 5.28
N LEU A 127 -6.63 -0.69 4.56
CA LEU A 127 -5.62 -1.45 3.81
C LEU A 127 -4.52 -1.97 4.73
N LEU A 128 -4.17 -3.25 4.56
CA LEU A 128 -3.01 -3.84 5.20
C LEU A 128 -1.70 -3.19 4.68
N PRO A 129 -0.65 -3.09 5.51
CA PRO A 129 0.66 -2.61 5.08
C PRO A 129 1.21 -3.33 3.86
N SER A 130 1.06 -4.65 3.80
CA SER A 130 1.46 -5.47 2.64
C SER A 130 0.69 -5.11 1.37
N GLU A 131 -0.64 -5.01 1.46
CA GLU A 131 -1.49 -4.63 0.33
C GLU A 131 -1.09 -3.26 -0.22
N ARG A 132 -0.87 -2.28 0.67
CA ARG A 132 -0.42 -0.94 0.29
C ARG A 132 0.96 -0.96 -0.36
N ALA A 133 1.87 -1.80 0.15
CA ALA A 133 3.22 -1.94 -0.38
C ALA A 133 3.23 -2.45 -1.83
N PHE A 134 2.54 -3.55 -2.10
CA PHE A 134 2.42 -4.11 -3.44
C PHE A 134 1.63 -3.20 -4.38
N ALA A 135 0.54 -2.59 -3.92
CA ALA A 135 -0.25 -1.64 -4.70
C ALA A 135 0.60 -0.44 -5.17
N TYR A 136 1.38 0.17 -4.27
CA TYR A 136 2.28 1.27 -4.63
C TYR A 136 3.37 0.82 -5.61
N LYS A 137 3.96 -0.37 -5.41
CA LYS A 137 4.96 -0.93 -6.32
C LYS A 137 4.38 -1.10 -7.73
N MET A 138 3.26 -1.81 -7.85
CA MET A 138 2.60 -2.07 -9.13
C MET A 138 2.22 -0.77 -9.85
N LYS A 139 1.57 0.17 -9.14
CA LYS A 139 1.18 1.44 -9.74
C LYS A 139 2.37 2.27 -10.18
N LEU A 140 3.45 2.33 -9.37
CA LEU A 140 4.66 3.06 -9.73
C LEU A 140 5.33 2.48 -10.98
N GLU A 141 5.36 1.16 -11.12
CA GLU A 141 5.89 0.47 -12.30
C GLU A 141 5.05 0.78 -13.54
N ALA A 142 3.73 0.65 -13.45
CA ALA A 142 2.81 0.99 -14.54
C ALA A 142 2.94 2.46 -14.99
N MET A 143 2.99 3.41 -14.04
CA MET A 143 3.19 4.84 -14.34
C MET A 143 4.53 5.12 -15.03
N LYS A 144 5.60 4.40 -14.68
CA LYS A 144 6.91 4.53 -15.33
C LYS A 144 6.86 4.03 -16.77
N HIS A 145 6.19 2.91 -17.03
CA HIS A 145 6.02 2.35 -18.38
C HIS A 145 5.24 3.30 -19.27
N GLN A 146 4.12 3.87 -18.78
CA GLN A 146 3.35 4.86 -19.53
C GLN A 146 4.15 6.14 -19.77
N GLY A 147 4.93 6.62 -18.80
CA GLY A 147 5.80 7.78 -18.96
C GLY A 147 6.87 7.57 -20.02
N ALA A 148 7.50 6.40 -20.09
CA ALA A 148 8.47 6.06 -21.10
C ALA A 148 7.87 6.02 -22.52
N ARG A 149 6.61 5.57 -22.67
CA ARG A 149 5.88 5.61 -23.96
C ARG A 149 5.52 7.05 -24.37
N GLY A 150 5.16 7.91 -23.42
CA GLY A 150 4.82 9.32 -23.69
C GLY A 150 5.99 10.19 -24.13
N ASP A 151 7.22 9.89 -23.69
CA ASP A 151 8.43 10.65 -24.07
C ASP A 151 8.81 10.54 -25.55
N LEU A 152 8.29 9.55 -26.27
CA LEU A 152 8.48 9.39 -27.71
C LEU A 152 7.61 10.33 -28.56
N THR A 153 6.61 10.99 -27.96
CA THR A 153 5.57 11.74 -28.71
C THR A 153 5.40 13.22 -28.32
N SER A 154 6.01 13.74 -27.25
CA SER A 154 5.85 15.15 -26.91
C SER A 154 7.08 15.80 -26.27
N SER A 155 7.70 16.69 -27.02
CA SER A 155 8.65 17.71 -26.53
C SER A 155 7.86 18.91 -25.97
N GLN A 156 7.31 18.83 -24.78
CA GLN A 156 6.84 20.02 -24.06
C GLN A 156 7.62 20.17 -22.75
N LEU A 157 8.35 21.28 -22.68
CA LEU A 157 9.05 21.81 -21.50
C LEU A 157 8.02 22.18 -20.41
N GLY A 158 7.64 21.17 -19.61
CA GLY A 158 6.96 21.35 -18.34
C GLY A 158 7.72 20.56 -17.28
N THR A 159 7.82 21.10 -16.07
CA THR A 159 8.48 20.42 -14.92
C THR A 159 7.82 19.07 -14.72
N LYS A 160 8.43 18.00 -15.29
CA LYS A 160 7.89 16.66 -15.25
C LYS A 160 8.02 16.14 -13.83
N LEU A 161 6.93 16.15 -13.08
CA LEU A 161 6.87 15.52 -11.76
C LEU A 161 7.26 14.05 -11.94
N ARG A 162 8.11 13.55 -11.04
CA ARG A 162 8.52 12.14 -11.06
C ARG A 162 7.32 11.26 -10.73
N ALA A 163 7.26 10.06 -11.30
CA ALA A 163 6.15 9.13 -11.07
C ALA A 163 5.91 8.85 -9.57
N ASP A 164 6.99 8.79 -8.76
CA ASP A 164 6.89 8.60 -7.31
C ASP A 164 6.31 9.82 -6.56
N GLU A 165 6.50 11.03 -7.07
CA GLU A 165 5.91 12.27 -6.53
C GLU A 165 4.43 12.36 -6.89
N LEU A 166 4.06 12.02 -8.13
CA LEU A 166 2.67 11.96 -8.56
C LEU A 166 1.88 10.92 -7.76
N LEU A 167 2.45 9.72 -7.59
CA LEU A 167 1.86 8.67 -6.76
C LEU A 167 1.65 9.13 -5.32
N ALA A 168 2.65 9.78 -4.72
CA ALA A 168 2.56 10.31 -3.35
C ALA A 168 1.45 11.36 -3.20
N GLN A 169 1.34 12.27 -4.17
CA GLN A 169 0.28 13.28 -4.21
C GLN A 169 -1.10 12.65 -4.31
N GLN A 170 -1.30 11.69 -5.21
CA GLN A 170 -2.57 10.96 -5.38
C GLN A 170 -2.96 10.15 -4.15
N ALA A 171 -1.97 9.58 -3.46
CA ALA A 171 -2.16 8.79 -2.24
C ALA A 171 -2.30 9.65 -0.96
N GLY A 172 -2.24 10.99 -1.05
CA GLY A 172 -2.25 11.86 0.13
C GLY A 172 -1.09 11.60 1.10
N SER A 173 0.06 11.16 0.59
CA SER A 173 1.20 10.69 1.38
C SER A 173 2.49 11.41 0.97
N SER A 174 3.55 11.30 1.79
CA SER A 174 4.85 11.79 1.38
C SER A 174 5.57 10.77 0.47
N ARG A 175 6.40 11.26 -0.45
CA ARG A 175 7.25 10.43 -1.30
C ARG A 175 8.07 9.41 -0.48
N ASN A 176 8.65 9.86 0.63
CA ASN A 176 9.44 8.98 1.50
C ASN A 176 8.58 7.86 2.11
N GLN A 177 7.34 8.14 2.46
CA GLN A 177 6.42 7.13 2.99
C GLN A 177 6.03 6.11 1.92
N VAL A 178 5.75 6.56 0.70
CA VAL A 178 5.50 5.66 -0.45
C VAL A 178 6.69 4.73 -0.66
N GLN A 179 7.92 5.26 -0.70
CA GLN A 179 9.13 4.47 -0.87
C GLN A 179 9.35 3.47 0.29
N ARG A 180 9.01 3.84 1.53
CA ARG A 180 9.07 2.93 2.67
C ARG A 180 8.09 1.76 2.52
N TYR A 181 6.85 2.03 2.09
CA TYR A 181 5.89 0.96 1.80
C TYR A 181 6.38 0.05 0.69
N ILE A 182 6.80 0.61 -0.46
CA ILE A 182 7.33 -0.19 -1.57
C ILE A 182 8.47 -1.09 -1.09
N ARG A 183 9.34 -0.59 -0.23
CA ARG A 183 10.47 -1.36 0.28
C ARG A 183 10.04 -2.58 1.11
N LEU A 184 8.85 -2.58 1.73
CA LEU A 184 8.33 -3.74 2.45
C LEU A 184 8.13 -4.98 1.54
N THR A 185 7.96 -4.79 0.23
CA THR A 185 7.86 -5.91 -0.72
C THR A 185 9.13 -6.76 -0.78
N GLU A 186 10.24 -6.29 -0.21
CA GLU A 186 11.49 -7.02 -0.07
C GLU A 186 11.56 -7.88 1.19
N LEU A 187 10.56 -7.84 2.06
CA LEU A 187 10.46 -8.76 3.19
C LEU A 187 10.03 -10.15 2.72
N ILE A 188 10.41 -11.18 3.48
CA ILE A 188 9.85 -12.52 3.31
C ILE A 188 8.40 -12.51 3.79
N PRO A 189 7.55 -13.42 3.27
CA PRO A 189 6.11 -13.43 3.61
C PRO A 189 5.83 -13.44 5.10
N GLU A 190 6.58 -14.22 5.88
CA GLU A 190 6.40 -14.39 7.32
C GLU A 190 6.61 -13.05 8.09
N LEU A 191 7.67 -12.31 7.75
CA LEU A 191 7.91 -10.98 8.34
C LEU A 191 6.86 -9.96 7.89
N LEU A 192 6.41 -10.05 6.65
CA LEU A 192 5.40 -9.16 6.11
C LEU A 192 4.02 -9.41 6.78
N ASP A 193 3.67 -10.67 7.03
CA ASP A 193 2.47 -11.03 7.78
C ASP A 193 2.54 -10.50 9.22
N MET A 194 3.71 -10.55 9.87
CA MET A 194 3.90 -9.93 11.19
C MET A 194 3.72 -8.41 11.19
N VAL A 195 4.00 -7.73 10.07
CA VAL A 195 3.72 -6.30 9.92
C VAL A 195 2.21 -6.07 9.76
N ASP A 196 1.52 -6.91 9.00
CA ASP A 196 0.06 -6.85 8.83
C ASP A 196 -0.67 -7.09 10.15
N GLU A 197 -0.15 -8.01 10.98
CA GLU A 197 -0.65 -8.31 12.32
C GLU A 197 -0.24 -7.28 13.39
N LYS A 198 0.48 -6.22 13.01
CA LYS A 198 1.00 -5.18 13.91
C LYS A 198 1.98 -5.68 14.98
N LYS A 199 2.54 -6.89 14.82
CA LYS A 199 3.60 -7.42 15.69
C LYS A 199 4.93 -6.69 15.46
N ILE A 200 5.19 -6.29 14.21
CA ILE A 200 6.33 -5.44 13.82
C ILE A 200 5.78 -4.12 13.27
N ALA A 201 6.26 -3.00 13.80
CA ALA A 201 5.87 -1.69 13.30
C ALA A 201 6.52 -1.38 11.94
N LEU A 202 5.92 -0.45 11.17
CA LEU A 202 6.37 -0.09 9.82
C LEU A 202 7.85 0.33 9.74
N ASN A 203 8.32 1.12 10.71
CA ASN A 203 9.70 1.63 10.68
C ASN A 203 10.75 0.54 10.93
N PRO A 204 10.65 -0.33 11.96
CA PRO A 204 11.50 -1.51 12.06
C PRO A 204 11.44 -2.38 10.81
N ALA A 205 10.26 -2.68 10.29
CA ALA A 205 10.07 -3.49 9.09
C ALA A 205 10.81 -2.91 7.87
N TYR A 206 10.75 -1.59 7.68
CA TYR A 206 11.51 -0.91 6.64
C TYR A 206 13.03 -1.13 6.79
N GLU A 207 13.59 -1.04 7.99
CA GLU A 207 15.01 -1.29 8.23
C GLU A 207 15.38 -2.76 7.98
N LEU A 208 14.52 -3.70 8.39
CA LEU A 208 14.71 -5.15 8.15
C LEU A 208 14.65 -5.52 6.68
N SER A 209 13.94 -4.79 5.85
CA SER A 209 13.85 -5.04 4.40
C SER A 209 15.18 -4.88 3.67
N PHE A 210 16.21 -4.34 4.30
CA PHE A 210 17.57 -4.26 3.76
C PHE A 210 18.41 -5.52 4.00
N LEU A 211 17.93 -6.43 4.82
CA LEU A 211 18.56 -7.75 5.04
C LEU A 211 18.31 -8.66 3.82
N LYS A 212 19.25 -9.61 3.59
CA LYS A 212 19.05 -10.65 2.58
C LYS A 212 17.95 -11.62 3.04
N LYS A 213 17.35 -12.34 2.10
CA LYS A 213 16.26 -13.30 2.40
C LYS A 213 16.68 -14.39 3.40
N GLU A 214 17.92 -14.84 3.33
CA GLU A 214 18.51 -15.81 4.28
C GLU A 214 18.63 -15.17 5.67
N GLU A 215 19.20 -13.97 5.76
CA GLU A 215 19.35 -13.22 7.02
C GLU A 215 17.97 -12.88 7.65
N GLN A 216 16.94 -12.69 6.83
CA GLN A 216 15.56 -12.49 7.32
C GLN A 216 14.98 -13.76 7.93
N ARG A 217 15.32 -14.97 7.41
CA ARG A 217 14.94 -16.24 8.01
C ARG A 217 15.70 -16.50 9.32
N ASP A 218 17.01 -16.24 9.32
CA ASP A 218 17.82 -16.32 10.55
C ASP A 218 17.29 -15.38 11.64
N LEU A 219 16.79 -14.19 11.24
CA LEU A 219 16.16 -13.26 12.17
C LEU A 219 14.86 -13.83 12.75
N LEU A 220 14.03 -14.51 11.97
CA LEU A 220 12.83 -15.19 12.49
C LEU A 220 13.20 -16.23 13.55
N ASP A 221 14.24 -17.03 13.30
CA ASP A 221 14.73 -18.01 14.26
C ASP A 221 15.24 -17.33 15.55
N ALA A 222 15.94 -16.19 15.42
CA ALA A 222 16.38 -15.41 16.57
C ALA A 222 15.20 -14.78 17.33
N MET A 223 14.18 -14.28 16.62
CA MET A 223 12.96 -13.73 17.23
C MET A 223 12.18 -14.80 18.01
N ASP A 224 12.11 -16.00 17.46
CA ASP A 224 11.40 -17.12 18.08
C ASP A 224 12.16 -17.63 19.31
N SER A 225 13.49 -17.75 19.26
CA SER A 225 14.30 -18.16 20.40
C SER A 225 14.26 -17.16 21.56
N GLU A 226 14.25 -15.87 21.28
CA GLU A 226 14.23 -14.80 22.29
C GLU A 226 12.81 -14.32 22.65
N GLN A 227 11.78 -14.89 22.01
CA GLN A 227 10.36 -14.53 22.17
C GLN A 227 10.14 -13.00 22.08
N ALA A 228 10.86 -12.36 21.15
CA ALA A 228 10.91 -10.91 21.02
C ALA A 228 10.77 -10.47 19.56
N THR A 229 10.13 -9.32 19.34
CA THR A 229 10.09 -8.64 18.04
C THR A 229 11.09 -7.47 18.03
N PRO A 230 11.75 -7.14 16.91
CA PRO A 230 12.77 -6.11 16.90
C PRO A 230 12.19 -4.71 17.10
N SER A 231 12.81 -3.94 17.99
CA SER A 231 12.59 -2.50 18.10
C SER A 231 13.24 -1.77 16.92
N LEU A 232 12.91 -0.50 16.71
CA LEU A 232 13.54 0.31 15.66
C LEU A 232 15.07 0.37 15.82
N SER A 233 15.57 0.54 17.05
CA SER A 233 17.00 0.58 17.35
C SER A 233 17.70 -0.73 17.01
N GLN A 234 17.09 -1.88 17.37
CA GLN A 234 17.60 -3.19 17.03
C GLN A 234 17.61 -3.42 15.51
N ALA A 235 16.52 -3.08 14.81
CA ALA A 235 16.44 -3.20 13.36
C ALA A 235 17.48 -2.34 12.62
N GLN A 236 17.74 -1.11 13.09
CA GLN A 236 18.79 -0.26 12.54
C GLN A 236 20.19 -0.86 12.77
N ARG A 237 20.46 -1.42 13.94
CA ARG A 237 21.75 -2.08 14.23
C ARG A 237 21.94 -3.31 13.36
N LEU A 238 20.93 -4.16 13.20
CA LEU A 238 20.97 -5.31 12.30
C LEU A 238 21.34 -4.90 10.88
N LYS A 239 20.69 -3.84 10.35
CA LYS A 239 21.01 -3.27 9.04
C LYS A 239 22.46 -2.77 8.98
N THR A 240 22.95 -2.06 10.01
CA THR A 240 24.33 -1.54 10.06
C THR A 240 25.34 -2.67 10.04
N TYR A 241 25.17 -3.68 10.89
CA TYR A 241 26.06 -4.86 10.90
C TYR A 241 26.09 -5.58 9.56
N ARG A 242 24.90 -5.68 8.90
CA ARG A 242 24.80 -6.25 7.55
C ARG A 242 25.61 -5.44 6.53
N GLN A 243 25.69 -4.12 6.66
CA GLN A 243 26.47 -3.25 5.76
C GLN A 243 27.98 -3.34 6.04
N GLU A 244 28.39 -3.58 7.29
CA GLU A 244 29.77 -3.67 7.71
C GLU A 244 30.39 -5.06 7.49
N GLY A 245 29.55 -6.12 7.41
CA GLY A 245 30.03 -7.48 7.23
C GLY A 245 28.91 -8.54 7.23
N PRO A 246 29.27 -9.82 7.37
CA PRO A 246 28.30 -10.90 7.47
C PRO A 246 27.56 -10.82 8.82
N LEU A 247 26.24 -10.81 8.76
CA LEU A 247 25.38 -10.85 9.94
C LEU A 247 25.06 -12.31 10.27
N THR A 248 25.53 -12.78 11.45
CA THR A 248 25.34 -14.16 11.90
C THR A 248 24.12 -14.30 12.82
N LEU A 249 23.55 -15.51 12.89
CA LEU A 249 22.43 -15.83 13.78
C LEU A 249 22.75 -15.52 15.25
N ASP A 250 23.98 -15.81 15.71
CA ASP A 250 24.38 -15.53 17.10
C ASP A 250 24.40 -14.02 17.39
N MET A 251 24.86 -13.19 16.44
CA MET A 251 24.78 -11.74 16.56
C MET A 251 23.32 -11.28 16.64
N MET A 252 22.43 -11.87 15.84
CA MET A 252 21.01 -11.55 15.89
C MET A 252 20.40 -11.89 17.25
N ARG A 253 20.70 -13.07 17.80
CA ARG A 253 20.23 -13.47 19.13
C ARG A 253 20.71 -12.53 20.24
N VAL A 254 21.98 -12.14 20.21
CA VAL A 254 22.51 -11.17 21.18
C VAL A 254 21.74 -9.83 21.08
N ILE A 255 21.49 -9.32 19.86
CA ILE A 255 20.77 -8.07 19.67
C ILE A 255 19.30 -8.20 20.09
N MET A 256 18.67 -9.33 19.80
CA MET A 256 17.25 -9.56 20.13
C MET A 256 17.04 -9.83 21.62
N GLY A 257 17.98 -10.49 22.31
CA GLY A 257 17.95 -10.73 23.75
C GLY A 257 18.25 -9.52 24.64
N GLU A 258 18.64 -8.38 24.06
CA GLU A 258 18.84 -7.15 24.83
C GLU A 258 17.49 -6.65 25.40
N GLU A 259 17.47 -6.31 26.69
CA GLU A 259 16.32 -5.67 27.33
C GLU A 259 15.93 -4.40 26.56
N LYS A 260 14.70 -4.38 26.07
CA LYS A 260 14.13 -3.15 25.48
C LYS A 260 14.09 -2.11 26.61
N LYS A 261 14.71 -0.94 26.38
CA LYS A 261 14.48 0.21 27.27
C LYS A 261 12.97 0.42 27.33
N SER A 262 12.36 0.02 28.45
CA SER A 262 10.93 0.09 28.62
C SER A 262 10.48 1.55 28.56
N ASP A 263 9.33 1.82 27.97
CA ASP A 263 8.70 3.15 28.01
C ASP A 263 8.39 3.60 29.46
N LEU A 264 8.48 2.66 30.42
CA LEU A 264 8.37 2.93 31.84
C LEU A 264 9.47 3.85 32.39
N ASP A 265 10.63 3.95 31.73
CA ASP A 265 11.71 4.87 32.12
C ASP A 265 11.52 6.27 31.51
N LYS A 266 10.48 6.50 30.72
CA LYS A 266 10.18 7.83 30.15
C LYS A 266 8.88 8.38 30.72
N VAL A 267 9.00 9.40 31.55
CA VAL A 267 7.87 10.22 31.96
C VAL A 267 7.71 11.34 30.92
N THR A 268 6.70 11.25 30.08
CA THR A 268 6.41 12.26 29.05
C THR A 268 5.23 13.12 29.47
N PHE A 269 5.44 14.42 29.56
CA PHE A 269 4.37 15.37 29.76
C PHE A 269 3.99 16.03 28.45
N THR A 270 2.69 16.11 28.16
CA THR A 270 2.22 16.87 26.99
C THR A 270 2.41 18.38 27.22
N SER A 271 2.66 19.14 26.15
CA SER A 271 2.78 20.60 26.23
C SER A 271 1.58 21.24 26.93
N ASP A 272 0.38 20.75 26.68
CA ASP A 272 -0.85 21.27 27.29
C ASP A 272 -0.90 21.05 28.82
N THR A 273 -0.39 19.90 29.29
CA THR A 273 -0.30 19.61 30.71
C THR A 273 0.70 20.54 31.39
N LEU A 274 1.88 20.75 30.79
CA LEU A 274 2.89 21.64 31.34
C LEU A 274 2.45 23.12 31.29
N ARG A 275 1.72 23.52 30.24
CA ARG A 275 1.21 24.90 30.08
C ARG A 275 0.22 25.32 31.18
N LYS A 276 -0.36 24.39 31.93
CA LYS A 276 -1.19 24.70 33.13
C LYS A 276 -0.37 25.26 34.29
N TYR A 277 0.93 24.94 34.36
CA TYR A 277 1.80 25.28 35.48
C TYR A 277 2.85 26.31 35.12
N PHE A 278 3.08 26.58 33.82
CA PHE A 278 4.10 27.50 33.34
C PHE A 278 3.52 28.67 32.55
N PRO A 279 4.07 29.89 32.70
CA PRO A 279 3.65 31.05 31.91
C PRO A 279 3.84 30.82 30.41
N LYS A 280 3.00 31.46 29.57
CA LYS A 280 3.08 31.35 28.10
C LYS A 280 4.45 31.75 27.51
N SER A 281 5.24 32.58 28.20
CA SER A 281 6.55 33.02 27.81
C SER A 281 7.68 32.00 28.02
N TYR A 282 7.40 30.87 28.71
CA TYR A 282 8.40 29.83 28.94
C TYR A 282 8.62 28.98 27.71
N THR A 283 9.86 28.86 27.28
CA THR A 283 10.25 27.89 26.24
C THR A 283 10.27 26.45 26.81
N PRO A 284 10.15 25.39 26.00
CA PRO A 284 10.26 24.01 26.45
C PRO A 284 11.57 23.76 27.26
N GLN A 285 12.67 24.28 26.80
CA GLN A 285 13.95 24.18 27.53
C GLN A 285 13.87 24.77 28.92
N ARG A 286 13.34 26.02 29.07
CA ARG A 286 13.19 26.69 30.35
C ARG A 286 12.24 26.00 31.31
N MET A 287 11.18 25.35 30.77
CA MET A 287 10.29 24.49 31.55
C MET A 287 11.06 23.29 32.11
N GLN A 288 11.82 22.58 31.28
CA GLN A 288 12.62 21.43 31.67
C GLN A 288 13.66 21.78 32.75
N GLU A 289 14.42 22.88 32.60
CA GLU A 289 15.37 23.36 33.60
C GLU A 289 14.70 23.67 34.93
N THR A 290 13.50 24.28 34.91
CA THR A 290 12.75 24.60 36.12
C THR A 290 12.26 23.34 36.81
N ILE A 291 11.78 22.35 36.06
CA ILE A 291 11.36 21.05 36.61
C ILE A 291 12.53 20.35 37.29
N ILE A 292 13.70 20.31 36.66
CA ILE A 292 14.90 19.70 37.23
C ILE A 292 15.28 20.39 38.56
N LYS A 293 15.31 21.71 38.60
CA LYS A 293 15.60 22.46 39.84
C LYS A 293 14.61 22.17 40.96
N LEU A 294 13.34 22.05 40.64
CA LEU A 294 12.30 21.70 41.62
C LEU A 294 12.47 20.27 42.17
N LEU A 295 12.83 19.32 41.31
CA LEU A 295 13.12 17.96 41.71
C LEU A 295 14.36 17.82 42.58
N GLU A 296 15.42 18.55 42.25
CA GLU A 296 16.64 18.63 43.08
C GLU A 296 16.33 19.21 44.47
N ALA A 297 15.57 20.30 44.53
CA ALA A 297 15.15 20.90 45.79
C ALA A 297 14.27 19.94 46.64
N TRP A 298 13.36 19.24 46.01
CA TRP A 298 12.54 18.23 46.63
C TRP A 298 13.37 17.05 47.17
N GLN A 299 14.33 16.55 46.39
CA GLN A 299 15.24 15.50 46.83
C GLN A 299 16.05 15.89 48.06
N LYS A 300 16.66 17.10 48.07
CA LYS A 300 17.38 17.63 49.21
C LYS A 300 16.50 17.77 50.46
N LYS A 301 15.23 18.16 50.29
CA LYS A 301 14.27 18.23 51.39
C LYS A 301 13.98 16.85 51.95
N ARG A 302 13.70 15.86 51.10
CA ARG A 302 13.42 14.47 51.49
C ARG A 302 14.59 13.82 52.24
N GLN A 303 15.85 14.09 51.85
CA GLN A 303 17.02 13.59 52.56
C GLN A 303 17.11 14.16 53.98
N ARG A 304 16.87 15.48 54.15
CA ARG A 304 16.86 16.13 55.50
C ARG A 304 15.75 15.61 56.39
N ASP A 305 14.59 15.24 55.82
CA ASP A 305 13.48 14.72 56.56
C ASP A 305 13.68 13.24 56.96
N GLN A 306 14.57 12.52 56.30
CA GLN A 306 14.99 11.15 56.63
C GLN A 306 16.12 11.09 57.65
N GLU A 307 16.93 12.19 57.79
CA GLU A 307 18.01 12.32 58.76
C GLU A 307 17.52 12.86 60.12
N ARG A 308 16.24 13.20 60.27
CA ARG A 308 15.61 13.61 61.52
C ARG A 308 14.78 12.48 62.14
#